data_e8ee2c95f45f207c180b6b8bee8210ab
#
_entry.id   e8ee2c95f45f207c180b6b8bee8210ab
#
_cell.length_a   1.000
_cell.length_b   1.000
_cell.length_c   1.000
_cell.angle_alpha   90.00
_cell.angle_beta   90.00
_cell.angle_gamma   90.00
#
_symmetry.space_group_name_H-M   'P 1'
#
loop_
_entity.id
_entity.type
_entity.pdbx_description
1 polymer ?
#
loop_
_entity_poly.entity_id
_entity_poly.type
_entity_poly.pdbx_seq_one_letter_code
_entity_poly.pdbx_strand_id
1 'polypeptide(L)' 'MTATNGLNRAKIVDMIGLLVRAPRTIAELVELTGMDRTALYWWLHLMVEEGLLRKEAHPRGPNGGRLFKYFWSPPGA' A
#
# COMPACT_ATOMS: atom_id res chain seq x y z
N MET A 1 -20.95 -3.92 -11.53
CA MET A 1 -19.79 -4.30 -11.52
C MET A 1 -18.82 -3.30 -11.83
N THR A 2 -19.01 -2.65 -12.73
CA THR A 2 -18.08 -1.68 -13.12
C THR A 2 -18.02 -0.49 -12.21
N ALA A 3 -19.09 -0.14 -11.54
CA ALA A 3 -19.08 0.97 -10.61
C ALA A 3 -18.08 0.72 -9.49
N THR A 4 -18.04 -0.51 -9.01
CA THR A 4 -17.09 -0.86 -7.97
C THR A 4 -15.67 -0.71 -8.47
N ASN A 5 -15.43 -1.12 -9.71
CA ASN A 5 -14.11 -0.99 -10.29
C ASN A 5 -13.69 0.47 -10.40
N GLY A 6 -14.62 1.34 -10.75
CA GLY A 6 -14.33 2.76 -10.85
C GLY A 6 -13.92 3.35 -9.51
N LEU A 7 -14.66 2.99 -8.46
CA LEU A 7 -14.33 3.47 -7.13
C LEU A 7 -12.96 2.97 -6.68
N ASN A 8 -12.70 1.70 -6.94
CA ASN A 8 -11.42 1.12 -6.56
C ASN A 8 -10.27 1.77 -7.29
N ARG A 9 -10.50 2.09 -8.55
CA ARG A 9 -9.46 2.74 -9.33
C ARG A 9 -9.08 4.10 -8.77
N ALA A 10 -10.08 4.89 -8.39
CA ALA A 10 -9.80 6.20 -7.82
C ALA A 10 -9.04 6.07 -6.51
N LYS A 11 -9.42 5.11 -5.68
CA LYS A 11 -8.73 4.92 -4.41
C LYS A 11 -7.32 4.38 -4.61
N ILE A 12 -7.10 3.58 -5.63
CA ILE A 12 -5.77 3.09 -5.95
C ILE A 12 -4.86 4.23 -6.38
N VAL A 13 -5.38 5.14 -7.17
CA VAL A 13 -4.61 6.32 -7.57
C VAL A 13 -4.23 7.14 -6.33
N ASP A 14 -5.18 7.33 -5.41
CA ASP A 14 -4.89 8.02 -4.17
C ASP A 14 -3.82 7.31 -3.36
N MET A 15 -3.91 5.99 -3.29
CA MET A 15 -2.94 5.19 -2.57
C MET A 15 -1.54 5.36 -3.15
N ILE A 16 -1.43 5.32 -4.47
CA ILE A 16 -0.15 5.50 -5.14
C ILE A 16 0.41 6.89 -4.84
N GLY A 17 -0.43 7.91 -4.90
CA GLY A 17 -0.01 9.26 -4.59
C GLY A 17 0.54 9.39 -3.18
N LEU A 18 -0.09 8.72 -2.23
CA LEU A 18 0.38 8.73 -0.86
C LEU A 18 1.72 8.04 -0.72
N LEU A 19 1.90 6.93 -1.43
CA LEU A 19 3.16 6.18 -1.38
C LEU A 19 4.30 6.94 -2.04
N VAL A 20 4.00 7.67 -3.10
CA VAL A 20 5.00 8.49 -3.77
C VAL A 20 5.51 9.58 -2.82
N ARG A 21 4.64 10.10 -1.98
CA ARG A 21 5.02 11.16 -1.05
C ARG A 21 5.87 10.66 0.11
N ALA A 22 5.54 9.50 0.64
CA ALA A 22 6.25 8.96 1.80
C ALA A 22 5.94 7.48 1.96
N PRO A 23 6.86 6.72 2.56
CA PRO A 23 6.58 5.32 2.86
C PRO A 23 5.41 5.21 3.83
N ARG A 24 4.59 4.17 3.65
CA ARG A 24 3.38 4.00 4.46
C ARG A 24 3.22 2.55 4.87
N THR A 25 2.57 2.36 6.02
CA THR A 25 2.15 1.03 6.45
C THR A 25 0.73 0.78 5.95
N ILE A 26 0.30 -0.48 5.99
CA ILE A 26 -1.07 -0.81 5.61
C ILE A 26 -2.07 -0.06 6.50
N ALA A 27 -1.79 0.01 7.80
CA ALA A 27 -2.71 0.69 8.69
C ALA A 27 -2.89 2.15 8.31
N GLU A 28 -1.79 2.82 7.94
CA GLU A 28 -1.87 4.20 7.50
C GLU A 28 -2.67 4.33 6.22
N LEU A 29 -2.46 3.41 5.30
CA LEU A 29 -3.18 3.45 4.03
C LEU A 29 -4.66 3.19 4.22
N VAL A 30 -5.03 2.29 5.13
CA VAL A 30 -6.43 2.06 5.44
C VAL A 30 -7.08 3.36 5.93
N GLU A 31 -6.40 4.05 6.84
CA GLU A 31 -6.94 5.30 7.38
C GLU A 31 -7.04 6.39 6.34
N LEU A 32 -6.02 6.51 5.52
CA LEU A 32 -5.96 7.63 4.58
C LEU A 32 -6.81 7.42 3.34
N THR A 33 -6.99 6.18 2.90
CA THR A 33 -7.76 5.91 1.69
C THR A 33 -9.16 5.43 1.95
N GLY A 34 -9.41 4.88 3.14
CA GLY A 34 -10.69 4.26 3.42
C GLY A 34 -10.91 2.93 2.73
N MET A 35 -9.86 2.37 2.14
CA MET A 35 -9.98 1.08 1.47
C MET A 35 -9.99 -0.06 2.48
N ASP A 36 -10.63 -1.15 2.09
CA ASP A 36 -10.62 -2.36 2.87
C ASP A 36 -9.19 -2.90 2.99
N ARG A 37 -8.84 -3.37 4.17
CA ARG A 37 -7.49 -3.86 4.43
C ARG A 37 -7.10 -5.01 3.50
N THR A 38 -8.03 -5.93 3.26
CA THR A 38 -7.76 -7.06 2.40
C THR A 38 -7.50 -6.62 0.96
N ALA A 39 -8.28 -5.68 0.47
CA ALA A 39 -8.11 -5.16 -0.87
C ALA A 39 -6.77 -4.43 -0.99
N LEU A 40 -6.42 -3.63 0.01
CA LEU A 40 -5.14 -2.94 0.03
C LEU A 40 -3.99 -3.92 0.00
N TYR A 41 -4.06 -4.94 0.84
CA TYR A 41 -3.01 -5.93 0.92
C TYR A 41 -2.79 -6.59 -0.44
N TRP A 42 -3.88 -6.91 -1.12
CA TRP A 42 -3.80 -7.55 -2.43
C TRP A 42 -3.16 -6.63 -3.47
N TRP A 43 -3.58 -5.37 -3.50
CA TRP A 43 -3.01 -4.41 -4.44
C TRP A 43 -1.53 -4.14 -4.16
N LEU A 44 -1.18 -3.98 -2.88
CA LEU A 44 0.20 -3.76 -2.51
C LEU A 44 1.07 -4.95 -2.89
N HIS A 45 0.55 -6.15 -2.69
CA HIS A 45 1.27 -7.35 -3.06
C HIS A 45 1.55 -7.40 -4.57
N LEU A 46 0.53 -7.09 -5.37
CA LEU A 46 0.71 -7.04 -6.81
C LEU A 46 1.75 -6.01 -7.21
N MET A 47 1.73 -4.85 -6.58
CA MET A 47 2.66 -3.80 -6.93
C MET A 47 4.09 -4.15 -6.52
N VAL A 48 4.26 -4.87 -5.44
CA VAL A 48 5.58 -5.37 -5.06
C VAL A 48 6.05 -6.39 -6.09
N GLU A 49 5.16 -7.27 -6.53
CA GLU A 49 5.49 -8.28 -7.54
C GLU A 49 5.89 -7.63 -8.86
N GLU A 50 5.26 -6.53 -9.20
CA GLU A 50 5.57 -5.82 -10.44
C GLU A 50 6.82 -4.95 -10.32
N GLY A 51 7.40 -4.88 -9.14
CA GLY A 51 8.61 -4.09 -8.96
C GLY A 51 8.39 -2.61 -8.75
N LEU A 52 7.16 -2.20 -8.48
CA LEU A 52 6.86 -0.79 -8.26
C LEU A 52 7.04 -0.37 -6.82
N LEU A 53 6.91 -1.32 -5.90
CA LEU A 53 7.04 -1.05 -4.48
C LEU A 53 8.06 -1.98 -3.86
N ARG A 54 8.70 -1.48 -2.81
CA ARG A 54 9.56 -2.30 -1.98
C ARG A 54 8.90 -2.42 -0.61
N LYS A 55 8.93 -3.60 -0.05
CA LYS A 55 8.34 -3.86 1.26
C LYS A 55 9.46 -4.16 2.24
N GLU A 56 9.49 -3.44 3.35
CA GLU A 56 10.47 -3.65 4.39
C GLU A 56 9.80 -3.93 5.73
N ALA A 57 10.35 -4.89 6.46
CA ALA A 57 9.84 -5.23 7.77
C ALA A 57 10.54 -4.40 8.82
N HIS A 58 9.78 -3.89 9.76
CA HIS A 58 10.32 -3.11 10.88
C HIS A 58 9.80 -3.72 12.18
N PRO A 59 10.59 -3.75 13.22
CA PRO A 59 10.11 -4.23 14.51
C PRO A 59 9.07 -3.27 15.07
N ARG A 60 8.02 -3.83 15.62
CA ARG A 60 6.96 -3.01 16.22
C ARG A 60 7.24 -2.68 17.66
N GLY A 61 8.06 -3.47 18.30
CA GLY A 61 8.31 -3.30 19.70
C GLY A 61 8.42 -4.66 20.37
N PRO A 62 8.62 -4.68 21.66
CA PRO A 62 8.95 -5.94 22.33
C PRO A 62 7.88 -7.01 22.20
N ASN A 63 6.62 -6.64 22.19
CA ASN A 63 5.54 -7.62 22.09
C ASN A 63 4.87 -7.64 20.73
N GLY A 64 5.31 -6.82 19.85
CA GLY A 64 4.67 -6.73 18.54
C GLY A 64 5.28 -7.69 17.55
N GLY A 65 4.54 -8.01 16.55
CA GLY A 65 5.08 -8.74 15.43
C GLY A 65 5.86 -7.82 14.53
N ARG A 66 5.80 -8.08 13.27
CA ARG A 66 6.48 -7.23 12.30
C ARG A 66 5.51 -6.22 11.72
N LEU A 67 6.03 -5.04 11.47
CA LEU A 67 5.30 -4.00 10.81
C LEU A 67 5.95 -3.82 9.43
N PHE A 68 5.15 -3.92 8.38
CA PHE A 68 5.67 -3.75 7.04
C PHE A 68 5.38 -2.34 6.55
N LYS A 69 6.40 -1.74 5.96
CA LYS A 69 6.27 -0.41 5.38
C LYS A 69 6.54 -0.53 3.88
N TYR A 70 5.74 0.14 3.09
CA TYR A 70 5.84 0.06 1.63
C TYR A 70 6.46 1.33 1.09
N PHE A 71 7.41 1.16 0.19
CA PHE A 71 8.18 2.26 -0.38
C PHE A 71 7.96 2.30 -1.88
N TRP A 72 7.68 3.48 -2.39
CA TRP A 72 7.57 3.68 -3.83
C TRP A 72 8.96 3.59 -4.43
N SER A 73 9.17 2.62 -5.28
CA SER A 73 10.50 2.36 -5.84
C SER A 73 10.42 1.76 -7.23
N PRO A 74 9.86 2.48 -8.20
CA PRO A 74 9.72 1.92 -9.55
C PRO A 74 11.08 1.79 -10.23
N PRO A 75 11.20 0.85 -11.17
CA PRO A 75 12.46 0.67 -11.88
C PRO A 75 12.79 1.92 -12.70
N GLY A 76 14.05 2.25 -12.74
CA GLY A 76 14.51 3.39 -13.51
C GLY A 76 14.30 4.74 -12.85
N ALA A 77 13.78 4.74 -11.65
CA ALA A 77 13.54 6.00 -10.94
C ALA A 77 14.79 6.48 -10.22
#